data_123fa2487d96fd6cadd1fa080a23a7fc
#
_entry.id   123fa2487d96fd6cadd1fa080a23a7fc
#
_cell.length_a   1.000
_cell.length_b   1.000
_cell.length_c   1.000
_cell.angle_alpha   90.00
_cell.angle_beta   90.00
_cell.angle_gamma   90.00
#
_symmetry.space_group_name_H-M   'P 1'
#
loop_
_entity.id
_entity.type
_entity.pdbx_description
1 polymer ?
#
loop_
_entity_poly.entity_id
_entity_poly.type
_entity_poly.pdbx_seq_one_letter_code
_entity_poly.pdbx_strand_id
1 'polypeptide(L)'
;VPIAPEPPVVRKGHVTFGTANNPYKFTTACIDTWAVVLRAVPDSRFVFLRPEAGAQGFIANARRVFEQRDVDPARIEFIGVRGAHLPHYNEMDIALDSLPHVGGTTTCEALWMGVPTVTLVGPGFPERLSYSNLTNAGLPELAVHSVEDYVATAAALAADRARLRQLRRELRSMLRSNPLGQVERFVRHFYAKAAEVAGA
;
A
#
# COMPACT_ATOMS: atom_id res chain seq x y z
N VAL A 1 1.21 -18.31 -3.45
CA VAL A 1 0.12 -17.81 -2.62
C VAL A 1 -1.04 -17.43 -3.53
N PRO A 2 -2.25 -17.97 -3.32
CA PRO A 2 -3.42 -17.63 -4.11
C PRO A 2 -3.91 -16.20 -3.80
N ILE A 3 -4.41 -15.52 -4.84
CA ILE A 3 -5.14 -14.27 -4.72
C ILE A 3 -6.64 -14.62 -4.69
N ALA A 4 -7.39 -14.00 -3.78
CA ALA A 4 -8.85 -14.08 -3.81
C ALA A 4 -9.38 -13.51 -5.15
N PRO A 5 -10.33 -14.18 -5.81
CA PRO A 5 -10.79 -13.79 -7.15
C PRO A 5 -11.48 -12.41 -7.18
N GLU A 6 -12.07 -12.02 -6.06
CA GLU A 6 -12.74 -10.73 -5.90
C GLU A 6 -12.10 -9.91 -4.75
N PRO A 7 -12.08 -8.58 -4.84
CA PRO A 7 -11.60 -7.73 -3.76
C PRO A 7 -12.53 -7.81 -2.53
N PRO A 8 -12.01 -7.57 -1.31
CA PRO A 8 -12.79 -7.65 -0.07
C PRO A 8 -14.10 -6.85 -0.07
N VAL A 9 -14.12 -5.70 -0.72
CA VAL A 9 -15.30 -4.82 -0.80
C VAL A 9 -16.54 -5.51 -1.35
N VAL A 10 -16.37 -6.52 -2.20
CA VAL A 10 -17.49 -7.32 -2.76
C VAL A 10 -18.12 -8.21 -1.69
N ARG A 11 -17.30 -8.77 -0.82
CA ARG A 11 -17.71 -9.67 0.27
C ARG A 11 -18.14 -8.91 1.52
N LYS A 12 -17.38 -7.86 1.87
CA LYS A 12 -17.56 -7.10 3.12
C LYS A 12 -18.60 -5.98 3.02
N GLY A 13 -18.91 -5.52 1.80
CA GLY A 13 -19.81 -4.39 1.56
C GLY A 13 -19.16 -3.01 1.76
N HIS A 14 -17.97 -2.95 2.35
CA HIS A 14 -17.18 -1.73 2.59
C HIS A 14 -15.77 -1.89 2.07
N VAL A 15 -15.13 -0.77 1.70
CA VAL A 15 -13.72 -0.74 1.31
C VAL A 15 -12.84 -0.93 2.54
N THR A 16 -11.81 -1.78 2.41
CA THR A 16 -10.79 -1.96 3.43
C THR A 16 -9.46 -1.37 2.91
N PHE A 17 -9.09 -0.23 3.44
CA PHE A 17 -7.72 0.29 3.35
C PHE A 17 -6.81 -0.49 4.28
N GLY A 18 -5.49 -0.46 4.06
CA GLY A 18 -4.59 -1.07 5.01
C GLY A 18 -3.13 -0.80 4.75
N THR A 19 -2.29 -1.23 5.67
CA THR A 19 -0.84 -1.15 5.53
C THR A 19 -0.16 -2.38 6.13
N ALA A 20 0.91 -2.83 5.46
CA ALA A 20 1.83 -3.83 5.99
C ALA A 20 3.21 -3.22 6.29
N ASN A 21 3.33 -1.90 6.26
CA ASN A 21 4.55 -1.19 6.61
C ASN A 21 4.90 -1.33 8.10
N ASN A 22 6.19 -1.28 8.40
CA ASN A 22 6.65 -1.33 9.78
C ASN A 22 6.22 -0.08 10.55
N PRO A 23 5.66 -0.23 11.79
CA PRO A 23 5.16 0.89 12.58
C PRO A 23 6.18 1.99 12.88
N TYR A 24 7.49 1.73 12.87
CA TYR A 24 8.49 2.80 13.05
C TYR A 24 8.46 3.86 11.94
N LYS A 25 7.80 3.58 10.81
CA LYS A 25 7.59 4.55 9.72
C LYS A 25 6.37 5.46 9.95
N PHE A 26 5.53 5.17 10.93
CA PHE A 26 4.26 5.87 11.13
C PHE A 26 4.48 7.17 11.89
N THR A 27 4.70 8.24 11.14
CA THR A 27 4.78 9.60 11.68
C THR A 27 3.39 10.14 12.01
N THR A 28 3.34 11.24 12.76
CA THR A 28 2.08 11.97 13.00
C THR A 28 1.41 12.35 11.68
N ALA A 29 2.17 12.93 10.74
CA ALA A 29 1.67 13.29 9.41
C ALA A 29 1.11 12.10 8.63
N CYS A 30 1.72 10.92 8.77
CA CYS A 30 1.23 9.68 8.18
C CYS A 30 -0.14 9.30 8.72
N ILE A 31 -0.31 9.29 10.04
CA ILE A 31 -1.59 8.97 10.68
C ILE A 31 -2.66 10.03 10.36
N ASP A 32 -2.27 11.32 10.36
CA ASP A 32 -3.16 12.41 9.96
C ASP A 32 -3.72 12.22 8.56
N THR A 33 -2.84 11.89 7.59
CA THR A 33 -3.22 11.63 6.19
C THR A 33 -4.17 10.44 6.09
N TRP A 34 -3.89 9.32 6.75
CA TRP A 34 -4.77 8.15 6.73
C TRP A 34 -6.12 8.43 7.38
N ALA A 35 -6.15 9.21 8.46
CA ALA A 35 -7.41 9.63 9.08
C ALA A 35 -8.26 10.50 8.12
N VAL A 36 -7.62 11.40 7.34
CA VAL A 36 -8.31 12.19 6.31
C VAL A 36 -8.91 11.28 5.23
N VAL A 37 -8.16 10.27 4.76
CA VAL A 37 -8.69 9.27 3.80
C VAL A 37 -9.92 8.56 4.37
N LEU A 38 -9.85 8.10 5.63
CA LEU A 38 -10.96 7.39 6.27
C LEU A 38 -12.19 8.28 6.46
N ARG A 39 -12.02 9.58 6.72
CA ARG A 39 -13.14 10.55 6.77
C ARG A 39 -13.70 10.83 5.37
N ALA A 40 -12.84 10.88 4.34
CA ALA A 40 -13.29 11.05 2.95
C ALA A 40 -14.06 9.84 2.41
N VAL A 41 -13.89 8.65 3.03
CA VAL A 41 -14.60 7.41 2.68
C VAL A 41 -15.28 6.86 3.95
N PRO A 42 -16.45 7.38 4.37
CA PRO A 42 -17.03 7.16 5.72
C PRO A 42 -17.26 5.69 6.08
N ASP A 43 -17.68 4.85 5.14
CA ASP A 43 -17.99 3.43 5.39
C ASP A 43 -16.75 2.52 5.30
N SER A 44 -15.57 3.06 5.05
CA SER A 44 -14.35 2.28 4.93
C SER A 44 -13.77 1.84 6.27
N ARG A 45 -12.94 0.81 6.23
CA ARG A 45 -12.14 0.34 7.37
C ARG A 45 -10.66 0.41 7.06
N PHE A 46 -9.83 0.32 8.09
CA PHE A 46 -8.38 0.31 7.96
C PHE A 46 -7.79 -0.89 8.70
N VAL A 47 -6.96 -1.68 8.04
CA VAL A 47 -6.31 -2.85 8.63
C VAL A 47 -4.80 -2.68 8.74
N PHE A 48 -4.27 -2.90 9.94
CA PHE A 48 -2.85 -3.09 10.17
C PHE A 48 -2.49 -4.57 10.02
N LEU A 49 -1.67 -4.89 9.02
CA LEU A 49 -1.18 -6.26 8.76
C LEU A 49 0.30 -6.37 9.17
N ARG A 50 0.54 -6.65 10.45
CA ARG A 50 1.90 -6.72 11.01
C ARG A 50 1.95 -7.58 12.28
N PRO A 51 3.11 -8.16 12.63
CA PRO A 51 3.27 -8.83 13.91
C PRO A 51 2.87 -7.96 15.12
N GLU A 52 3.21 -6.67 15.07
CA GLU A 52 2.90 -5.69 16.10
C GLU A 52 1.40 -5.49 16.30
N ALA A 53 0.59 -5.73 15.27
CA ALA A 53 -0.88 -5.67 15.34
C ALA A 53 -1.50 -6.76 16.23
N GLY A 54 -0.72 -7.73 16.69
CA GLY A 54 -1.12 -8.69 17.73
C GLY A 54 -0.87 -8.18 19.17
N ALA A 55 -0.18 -7.07 19.36
CA ALA A 55 0.16 -6.55 20.67
C ALA A 55 -0.91 -5.59 21.20
N GLN A 56 -1.42 -5.83 22.43
CA GLN A 56 -2.48 -5.01 23.03
C GLN A 56 -2.12 -3.53 23.12
N GLY A 57 -0.86 -3.21 23.46
CA GLY A 57 -0.39 -1.84 23.53
C GLY A 57 -0.41 -1.12 22.18
N PHE A 58 -0.06 -1.81 21.09
CA PHE A 58 -0.16 -1.29 19.73
C PHE A 58 -1.63 -1.04 19.35
N ILE A 59 -2.51 -2.01 19.59
CA ILE A 59 -3.94 -1.93 19.31
C ILE A 59 -4.58 -0.74 20.02
N ALA A 60 -4.34 -0.63 21.34
CA ALA A 60 -4.90 0.45 22.15
C ALA A 60 -4.40 1.83 21.69
N ASN A 61 -3.10 1.95 21.41
CA ASN A 61 -2.53 3.20 20.93
C ASN A 61 -3.05 3.58 19.54
N ALA A 62 -3.11 2.63 18.60
CA ALA A 62 -3.62 2.89 17.26
C ALA A 62 -5.08 3.38 17.32
N ARG A 63 -5.95 2.69 18.06
CA ARG A 63 -7.35 3.12 18.24
C ARG A 63 -7.45 4.54 18.79
N ARG A 64 -6.71 4.83 19.86
CA ARG A 64 -6.68 6.16 20.51
C ARG A 64 -6.22 7.25 19.53
N VAL A 65 -5.18 7.04 18.74
CA VAL A 65 -4.67 8.09 17.84
C VAL A 65 -5.60 8.35 16.65
N PHE A 66 -6.37 7.35 16.19
CA PHE A 66 -7.40 7.54 15.19
C PHE A 66 -8.65 8.22 15.76
N GLU A 67 -9.07 7.86 16.99
CA GLU A 67 -10.17 8.51 17.71
C GLU A 67 -9.90 10.01 17.91
N GLN A 68 -8.66 10.39 18.27
CA GLN A 68 -8.22 11.79 18.37
C GLN A 68 -8.29 12.56 17.04
N ARG A 69 -8.57 11.88 15.92
CA ARG A 69 -8.70 12.42 14.55
C ARG A 69 -10.09 12.23 13.97
N ASP A 70 -11.08 12.08 14.83
CA ASP A 70 -12.49 11.90 14.47
C ASP A 70 -12.74 10.66 13.59
N VAL A 71 -11.97 9.59 13.80
CA VAL A 71 -12.20 8.28 13.18
C VAL A 71 -12.64 7.29 14.25
N ASP A 72 -13.81 6.68 14.06
CA ASP A 72 -14.33 5.65 14.96
C ASP A 72 -13.31 4.50 15.11
N PRO A 73 -12.84 4.21 16.34
CA PRO A 73 -11.90 3.12 16.62
C PRO A 73 -12.38 1.73 16.17
N ALA A 74 -13.70 1.52 16.04
CA ALA A 74 -14.27 0.27 15.53
C ALA A 74 -13.98 0.05 14.03
N ARG A 75 -13.58 1.07 13.31
CA ARG A 75 -13.14 0.99 11.91
C ARG A 75 -11.70 0.53 11.74
N ILE A 76 -10.93 0.41 12.84
CA ILE A 76 -9.51 0.03 12.81
C ILE A 76 -9.38 -1.46 13.16
N GLU A 77 -8.95 -2.23 12.18
CA GLU A 77 -8.78 -3.67 12.23
C GLU A 77 -7.30 -4.05 12.39
N PHE A 78 -7.04 -5.23 12.95
CA PHE A 78 -5.69 -5.69 13.27
C PHE A 78 -5.50 -7.15 12.89
N ILE A 79 -4.46 -7.45 12.12
CA ILE A 79 -4.05 -8.80 11.77
C ILE A 79 -2.60 -8.99 12.24
N GLY A 80 -2.46 -9.56 13.44
CA GLY A 80 -1.19 -9.86 14.08
C GLY A 80 -0.60 -11.17 13.57
N VAL A 81 0.22 -11.15 12.51
CA VAL A 81 0.78 -12.34 11.91
C VAL A 81 2.30 -12.27 11.80
N ARG A 82 2.99 -13.40 12.10
CA ARG A 82 4.41 -13.61 11.86
C ARG A 82 4.59 -14.70 10.80
N GLY A 83 5.54 -14.51 9.89
CA GLY A 83 5.82 -15.48 8.84
C GLY A 83 4.86 -15.35 7.65
N ALA A 84 4.07 -16.35 7.34
CA ALA A 84 3.23 -16.44 6.13
C ALA A 84 2.14 -15.35 6.05
N HIS A 85 2.53 -14.09 5.92
CA HIS A 85 1.64 -12.92 5.94
C HIS A 85 0.96 -12.62 4.59
N LEU A 86 1.53 -13.05 3.46
CA LEU A 86 1.01 -12.73 2.13
C LEU A 86 -0.48 -13.06 1.93
N PRO A 87 -1.03 -14.20 2.41
CA PRO A 87 -2.45 -14.49 2.25
C PRO A 87 -3.37 -13.43 2.85
N HIS A 88 -2.92 -12.71 3.88
CA HIS A 88 -3.70 -11.70 4.56
C HIS A 88 -3.87 -10.39 3.78
N TYR A 89 -3.07 -10.16 2.73
CA TYR A 89 -3.36 -9.08 1.77
C TYR A 89 -4.72 -9.25 1.07
N ASN A 90 -5.30 -10.46 1.09
CA ASN A 90 -6.66 -10.70 0.61
C ASN A 90 -7.74 -10.00 1.47
N GLU A 91 -7.37 -9.45 2.61
CA GLU A 91 -8.26 -8.64 3.45
C GLU A 91 -8.24 -7.15 3.14
N MET A 92 -7.35 -6.70 2.21
CA MET A 92 -7.22 -5.30 1.77
C MET A 92 -7.74 -5.11 0.35
N ASP A 93 -8.44 -4.00 0.12
CA ASP A 93 -8.79 -3.51 -1.22
C ASP A 93 -7.70 -2.57 -1.76
N ILE A 94 -7.18 -1.67 -0.93
CA ILE A 94 -6.22 -0.64 -1.26
C ILE A 94 -5.19 -0.55 -0.14
N ALA A 95 -3.90 -0.60 -0.48
CA ALA A 95 -2.84 -0.31 0.46
C ALA A 95 -2.58 1.21 0.52
N LEU A 96 -2.51 1.75 1.73
CA LEU A 96 -2.07 3.12 1.99
C LEU A 96 -0.62 3.10 2.45
N ASP A 97 0.24 3.73 1.67
CA ASP A 97 1.66 3.77 1.99
C ASP A 97 1.96 4.71 3.15
N SER A 98 3.00 4.40 3.89
CA SER A 98 3.51 5.27 4.95
C SER A 98 4.24 6.48 4.37
N LEU A 99 4.30 7.58 5.12
CA LEU A 99 5.02 8.80 4.75
C LEU A 99 5.77 9.40 5.95
N PRO A 100 6.91 10.01 5.72
CA PRO A 100 7.64 10.18 4.45
C PRO A 100 8.37 8.91 3.99
N HIS A 101 8.69 7.99 4.86
CA HIS A 101 9.38 6.74 4.55
C HIS A 101 8.40 5.71 3.99
N VAL A 102 8.34 5.62 2.67
CA VAL A 102 7.39 4.76 1.95
C VAL A 102 7.77 3.27 1.99
N GLY A 103 6.89 2.42 1.46
CA GLY A 103 7.13 1.00 1.27
C GLY A 103 8.21 0.73 0.22
N GLY A 104 8.76 -0.45 0.28
CA GLY A 104 9.64 -1.02 -0.75
C GLY A 104 9.14 -2.42 -1.05
N THR A 105 9.61 -3.41 -0.26
CA THR A 105 9.12 -4.80 -0.33
C THR A 105 7.62 -4.89 -0.09
N THR A 106 7.09 -4.18 0.90
CA THR A 106 5.65 -4.18 1.21
C THR A 106 4.79 -3.69 0.06
N THR A 107 5.26 -2.72 -0.73
CA THR A 107 4.59 -2.26 -1.95
C THR A 107 4.60 -3.36 -3.01
N CYS A 108 5.75 -4.01 -3.23
CA CYS A 108 5.83 -5.14 -4.16
C CYS A 108 4.93 -6.31 -3.73
N GLU A 109 4.86 -6.62 -2.44
CA GLU A 109 3.99 -7.67 -1.89
C GLU A 109 2.51 -7.34 -2.10
N ALA A 110 2.09 -6.09 -1.82
CA ALA A 110 0.72 -5.63 -2.05
C ALA A 110 0.34 -5.82 -3.52
N LEU A 111 1.15 -5.29 -4.45
CA LEU A 111 0.93 -5.41 -5.89
C LEU A 111 0.90 -6.88 -6.34
N TRP A 112 1.83 -7.72 -5.83
CA TRP A 112 1.85 -9.16 -6.11
C TRP A 112 0.60 -9.89 -5.65
N MET A 113 -0.02 -9.39 -4.58
CA MET A 113 -1.26 -9.93 -4.03
C MET A 113 -2.53 -9.26 -4.60
N GLY A 114 -2.39 -8.48 -5.67
CA GLY A 114 -3.52 -7.84 -6.36
C GLY A 114 -4.10 -6.65 -5.59
N VAL A 115 -3.30 -6.02 -4.72
CA VAL A 115 -3.69 -4.85 -3.92
C VAL A 115 -2.96 -3.61 -4.44
N PRO A 116 -3.66 -2.66 -5.08
CA PRO A 116 -3.05 -1.40 -5.49
C PRO A 116 -2.60 -0.58 -4.27
N THR A 117 -1.50 0.13 -4.41
CA THR A 117 -0.93 0.98 -3.35
C THR A 117 -0.98 2.44 -3.78
N VAL A 118 -1.49 3.33 -2.93
CA VAL A 118 -1.38 4.78 -3.11
C VAL A 118 -0.19 5.28 -2.30
N THR A 119 0.70 6.07 -2.91
CA THR A 119 1.91 6.59 -2.26
C THR A 119 2.11 8.08 -2.49
N LEU A 120 2.65 8.76 -1.47
CA LEU A 120 3.10 10.15 -1.57
C LEU A 120 4.59 10.19 -1.93
N VAL A 121 4.93 10.87 -3.02
CA VAL A 121 6.30 11.01 -3.52
C VAL A 121 6.97 12.23 -2.88
N GLY A 122 8.10 12.03 -2.23
CA GLY A 122 8.92 13.09 -1.70
C GLY A 122 10.28 13.21 -2.41
N PRO A 123 11.13 14.15 -1.97
CA PRO A 123 12.43 14.41 -2.60
C PRO A 123 13.50 13.36 -2.29
N GLY A 124 13.44 12.74 -1.12
CA GLY A 124 14.47 11.83 -0.64
C GLY A 124 14.35 10.41 -1.17
N PHE A 125 15.44 9.65 -1.18
CA PHE A 125 15.46 8.27 -1.62
C PHE A 125 14.39 7.38 -0.93
N PRO A 126 14.27 7.38 0.42
CA PRO A 126 13.26 6.56 1.09
C PRO A 126 11.80 6.98 0.80
N GLU A 127 11.60 8.16 0.23
CA GLU A 127 10.30 8.71 -0.14
C GLU A 127 9.90 8.37 -1.59
N ARG A 128 10.79 7.71 -2.34
CA ARG A 128 10.65 7.43 -3.78
C ARG A 128 10.61 5.93 -4.12
N LEU A 129 10.77 5.05 -3.14
CA LEU A 129 10.81 3.60 -3.39
C LEU A 129 9.50 3.10 -4.00
N SER A 130 8.36 3.45 -3.42
CA SER A 130 7.05 3.06 -3.96
C SER A 130 6.73 3.74 -5.29
N TYR A 131 7.19 4.99 -5.51
CA TYR A 131 7.09 5.65 -6.81
C TYR A 131 7.79 4.82 -7.91
N SER A 132 9.03 4.40 -7.65
CA SER A 132 9.76 3.53 -8.57
C SER A 132 9.02 2.21 -8.82
N ASN A 133 8.53 1.56 -7.76
CA ASN A 133 7.80 0.30 -7.88
C ASN A 133 6.52 0.46 -8.70
N LEU A 134 5.70 1.48 -8.42
CA LEU A 134 4.44 1.74 -9.12
C LEU A 134 4.66 2.09 -10.59
N THR A 135 5.63 2.97 -10.88
CA THR A 135 5.98 3.34 -12.26
C THR A 135 6.41 2.11 -13.06
N ASN A 136 7.28 1.27 -12.48
CA ASN A 136 7.76 0.05 -13.13
C ASN A 136 6.73 -1.10 -13.11
N ALA A 137 5.65 -0.98 -12.36
CA ALA A 137 4.49 -1.87 -12.40
C ALA A 137 3.43 -1.45 -13.41
N GLY A 138 3.53 -0.22 -13.98
CA GLY A 138 2.55 0.33 -14.91
C GLY A 138 1.38 1.05 -14.24
N LEU A 139 1.60 1.58 -13.02
CA LEU A 139 0.60 2.29 -12.20
C LEU A 139 1.14 3.66 -11.71
N PRO A 140 1.74 4.49 -12.59
CA PRO A 140 2.33 5.77 -12.15
C PRO A 140 1.28 6.72 -11.55
N GLU A 141 0.01 6.59 -11.94
CA GLU A 141 -1.11 7.41 -11.47
C GLU A 141 -1.42 7.25 -9.97
N LEU A 142 -0.94 6.18 -9.34
CA LEU A 142 -1.10 5.94 -7.90
C LEU A 142 0.03 6.55 -7.05
N ALA A 143 1.01 7.18 -7.69
CA ALA A 143 2.11 7.88 -7.04
C ALA A 143 1.91 9.39 -7.22
N VAL A 144 1.55 10.07 -6.16
CA VAL A 144 1.11 11.46 -6.16
C VAL A 144 2.08 12.37 -5.39
N HIS A 145 1.95 13.69 -5.56
CA HIS A 145 2.94 14.65 -5.06
C HIS A 145 2.40 15.61 -3.98
N SER A 146 1.13 15.49 -3.61
CA SER A 146 0.51 16.26 -2.51
C SER A 146 -0.32 15.36 -1.62
N VAL A 147 -0.57 15.78 -0.37
CA VAL A 147 -1.47 15.07 0.55
C VAL A 147 -2.90 15.12 0.03
N GLU A 148 -3.29 16.23 -0.57
CA GLU A 148 -4.60 16.42 -1.19
C GLU A 148 -4.83 15.39 -2.31
N ASP A 149 -3.86 15.22 -3.21
CA ASP A 149 -3.92 14.22 -4.27
C ASP A 149 -3.89 12.78 -3.72
N TYR A 150 -3.15 12.55 -2.62
CA TYR A 150 -3.14 11.24 -1.96
C TYR A 150 -4.54 10.86 -1.48
N VAL A 151 -5.22 11.77 -0.80
CA VAL A 151 -6.59 11.57 -0.32
C VAL A 151 -7.56 11.41 -1.49
N ALA A 152 -7.47 12.29 -2.49
CA ALA A 152 -8.34 12.26 -3.67
C ALA A 152 -8.18 10.95 -4.47
N THR A 153 -6.94 10.50 -4.70
CA THR A 153 -6.63 9.25 -5.39
C THR A 153 -7.14 8.03 -4.63
N ALA A 154 -6.92 7.99 -3.31
CA ALA A 154 -7.43 6.90 -2.47
C ALA A 154 -8.96 6.84 -2.47
N ALA A 155 -9.63 7.98 -2.36
CA ALA A 155 -11.09 8.07 -2.38
C ALA A 155 -11.67 7.72 -3.77
N ALA A 156 -11.09 8.21 -4.86
CA ALA A 156 -11.50 7.89 -6.21
C ALA A 156 -11.38 6.40 -6.50
N LEU A 157 -10.25 5.78 -6.12
CA LEU A 157 -10.03 4.35 -6.28
C LEU A 157 -11.02 3.53 -5.44
N ALA A 158 -11.34 3.97 -4.22
CA ALA A 158 -12.33 3.33 -3.35
C ALA A 158 -13.74 3.36 -3.96
N ALA A 159 -14.09 4.41 -4.69
CA ALA A 159 -15.36 4.54 -5.38
C ALA A 159 -15.46 3.69 -6.66
N ASP A 160 -14.32 3.39 -7.29
CA ASP A 160 -14.29 2.62 -8.55
C ASP A 160 -14.13 1.10 -8.28
N ARG A 161 -15.24 0.46 -7.96
CA ARG A 161 -15.30 -1.00 -7.72
C ARG A 161 -14.90 -1.82 -8.95
N ALA A 162 -15.13 -1.30 -10.16
CA ALA A 162 -14.76 -1.99 -11.40
C ALA A 162 -13.23 -2.01 -11.55
N ARG A 163 -12.58 -0.88 -11.28
CA ARG A 163 -11.12 -0.76 -11.28
C ARG A 163 -10.48 -1.65 -10.20
N LEU A 164 -11.03 -1.70 -8.98
CA LEU A 164 -10.55 -2.58 -7.93
C LEU A 164 -10.62 -4.06 -8.33
N ARG A 165 -11.72 -4.49 -8.97
CA ARG A 165 -11.84 -5.86 -9.49
C ARG A 165 -10.84 -6.14 -10.61
N GLN A 166 -10.65 -5.20 -11.52
CA GLN A 166 -9.68 -5.32 -12.60
C GLN A 166 -8.27 -5.48 -12.02
N LEU A 167 -7.85 -4.58 -11.14
CA LEU A 167 -6.53 -4.62 -10.51
C LEU A 167 -6.32 -5.91 -9.71
N ARG A 168 -7.33 -6.37 -8.97
CA ARG A 168 -7.26 -7.64 -8.24
C ARG A 168 -6.89 -8.81 -9.14
N ARG A 169 -7.44 -8.87 -10.34
CA ARG A 169 -7.21 -9.97 -11.29
C ARG A 169 -5.92 -9.81 -12.10
N GLU A 170 -5.56 -8.58 -12.44
CA GLU A 170 -4.53 -8.30 -13.45
C GLU A 170 -3.16 -7.92 -12.87
N LEU A 171 -3.08 -7.35 -11.66
CA LEU A 171 -1.86 -6.78 -11.10
C LEU A 171 -0.66 -7.74 -11.15
N ARG A 172 -0.85 -9.01 -10.76
CA ARG A 172 0.24 -9.99 -10.81
C ARG A 172 0.73 -10.27 -12.23
N SER A 173 -0.16 -10.27 -13.21
CA SER A 173 0.20 -10.39 -14.62
C SER A 173 0.89 -9.13 -15.13
N MET A 174 0.37 -7.97 -14.76
CA MET A 174 1.00 -6.67 -15.06
C MET A 174 2.43 -6.60 -14.53
N LEU A 175 2.67 -7.01 -13.28
CA LEU A 175 4.02 -7.06 -12.71
C LEU A 175 4.97 -7.92 -13.54
N ARG A 176 4.53 -9.08 -14.01
CA ARG A 176 5.36 -9.99 -14.82
C ARG A 176 5.72 -9.42 -16.19
N SER A 177 4.82 -8.65 -16.79
CA SER A 177 5.02 -8.07 -18.13
C SER A 177 5.69 -6.69 -18.12
N ASN A 178 5.72 -6.02 -16.96
CA ASN A 178 6.31 -4.69 -16.80
C ASN A 178 7.74 -4.77 -16.20
N PRO A 179 8.54 -3.68 -16.27
CA PRO A 179 9.94 -3.68 -15.84
C PRO A 179 10.18 -4.19 -14.42
N LEU A 180 9.25 -4.00 -13.49
CA LEU A 180 9.38 -4.46 -12.10
C LEU A 180 9.54 -5.98 -11.98
N GLY A 181 8.89 -6.75 -12.83
CA GLY A 181 8.99 -8.21 -12.85
C GLY A 181 10.01 -8.78 -13.82
N GLN A 182 10.66 -7.95 -14.64
CA GLN A 182 11.63 -8.38 -15.66
C GLN A 182 13.05 -8.45 -15.10
N VAL A 183 13.34 -9.44 -14.28
CA VAL A 183 14.63 -9.60 -13.57
C VAL A 183 15.82 -9.59 -14.53
N GLU A 184 15.75 -10.30 -15.64
CA GLU A 184 16.84 -10.35 -16.64
C GLU A 184 17.12 -8.98 -17.26
N ARG A 185 16.08 -8.20 -17.54
CA ARG A 185 16.20 -6.83 -18.02
C ARG A 185 16.87 -5.95 -16.98
N PHE A 186 16.46 -6.03 -15.73
CA PHE A 186 17.07 -5.31 -14.62
C PHE A 186 18.55 -5.63 -14.50
N VAL A 187 18.92 -6.92 -14.49
CA VAL A 187 20.31 -7.39 -14.38
C VAL A 187 21.18 -6.82 -15.52
N ARG A 188 20.71 -6.92 -16.77
CA ARG A 188 21.46 -6.37 -17.91
C ARG A 188 21.70 -4.85 -17.76
N HIS A 189 20.67 -4.09 -17.40
CA HIS A 189 20.79 -2.64 -17.24
C HIS A 189 21.69 -2.28 -16.06
N PHE A 190 21.58 -3.01 -14.95
CA PHE A 190 22.39 -2.77 -13.77
C PHE A 190 23.89 -2.98 -14.07
N TYR A 191 24.26 -4.09 -14.69
CA TYR A 191 25.65 -4.34 -15.02
C TYR A 191 26.19 -3.41 -16.10
N ALA A 192 25.39 -3.04 -17.10
CA ALA A 192 25.78 -2.04 -18.09
C ALA A 192 26.07 -0.69 -17.42
N LYS A 193 25.22 -0.27 -16.47
CA LYS A 193 25.42 0.98 -15.75
C LYS A 193 26.60 0.92 -14.77
N ALA A 194 26.81 -0.20 -14.13
CA ALA A 194 27.97 -0.41 -13.26
C ALA A 194 29.29 -0.33 -14.04
N ALA A 195 29.37 -0.95 -15.23
CA ALA A 195 30.53 -0.87 -16.10
C ALA A 195 30.80 0.57 -16.57
N GLU A 196 29.76 1.31 -17.00
CA GLU A 196 29.87 2.73 -17.38
C GLU A 196 30.47 3.58 -16.24
N VAL A 197 30.00 3.38 -15.01
CA VAL A 197 30.49 4.12 -13.82
C VAL A 197 31.92 3.69 -13.45
N ALA A 198 32.29 2.44 -13.66
CA ALA A 198 33.63 1.93 -13.39
C ALA A 198 34.66 2.33 -14.46
N GLY A 199 34.24 2.95 -15.56
CA GLY A 199 35.11 3.34 -16.67
C GLY A 199 35.60 2.15 -17.51
N ALA A 200 34.85 1.03 -17.50
CA ALA A 200 35.15 -0.18 -18.23
C ALA A 200 34.47 -0.21 -19.61
#